data_002bdfeef434098fcbc5c4fb92acc1c3
#
_entry.id   002bdfeef434098fcbc5c4fb92acc1c3
#
_cell.length_a   1.000
_cell.length_b   1.000
_cell.length_c   1.000
_cell.angle_alpha   90.00
_cell.angle_beta   90.00
_cell.angle_gamma   90.00
#
_symmetry.space_group_name_H-M   'P 1'
#
loop_
_entity.id
_entity.type
_entity.pdbx_description
1 polymer ?
#
loop_
_entity_poly.entity_id
_entity_poly.type
_entity_poly.pdbx_seq_one_letter_code
_entity_poly.pdbx_strand_id
1 'polypeptide(L)'
;ATFSREVERVIVADTRRPKAFDACLEAVGSVAPWAPQKLTYVDGLDADFLRGGGAQLLTADCAVASVHGCGSLTDAIIDAAVEAGAASLAVMPCCYAHSRAAVAAPRALRKSLGVAAAADVERTYTLERARYATTWRHIPHAITPLNRILVAKREPEGRKFN
;
A
#
# COMPACT_ATOMS: atom_id res chain seq x y z
N ALA A 1 2.89 -13.19 -1.69
CA ALA A 1 4.18 -13.05 -1.00
C ALA A 1 4.47 -14.24 -0.09
N THR A 2 3.63 -14.56 0.90
CA THR A 2 3.88 -15.61 1.89
C THR A 2 4.16 -17.00 1.28
N PHE A 3 3.52 -17.35 0.18
CA PHE A 3 3.73 -18.64 -0.52
C PHE A 3 4.95 -18.64 -1.45
N SER A 4 5.54 -17.50 -1.80
CA SER A 4 6.74 -17.45 -2.61
C SER A 4 7.96 -17.90 -1.79
N ARG A 5 8.79 -18.77 -2.37
CA ARG A 5 10.05 -19.17 -1.74
C ARG A 5 11.15 -18.12 -1.85
N GLU A 6 11.02 -17.21 -2.81
CA GLU A 6 11.96 -16.10 -3.04
C GLU A 6 11.79 -14.97 -2.02
N VAL A 7 10.61 -14.83 -1.43
CA VAL A 7 10.37 -13.84 -0.37
C VAL A 7 10.91 -14.38 0.95
N GLU A 8 11.88 -13.71 1.52
CA GLU A 8 12.55 -14.12 2.76
C GLU A 8 11.72 -13.77 4.00
N ARG A 9 11.09 -12.60 4.01
CA ARG A 9 10.34 -12.08 5.15
C ARG A 9 9.04 -11.41 4.71
N VAL A 10 7.99 -11.60 5.48
CA VAL A 10 6.69 -10.92 5.33
C VAL A 10 6.35 -10.25 6.65
N ILE A 11 6.17 -8.93 6.64
CA ILE A 11 5.67 -8.17 7.78
C ILE A 11 4.21 -7.87 7.52
N VAL A 12 3.35 -8.32 8.42
CA VAL A 12 1.93 -7.95 8.43
C VAL A 12 1.72 -6.93 9.53
N ALA A 13 1.19 -5.77 9.16
CA ALA A 13 0.93 -4.70 10.12
C ALA A 13 -0.54 -4.26 10.02
N ASP A 14 -1.17 -4.05 11.16
CA ASP A 14 -2.54 -3.56 11.29
C ASP A 14 -2.67 -2.75 12.60
N THR A 15 -3.76 -2.01 12.73
CA THR A 15 -4.07 -1.28 13.97
C THR A 15 -4.23 -2.21 15.18
N ARG A 16 -4.69 -3.43 14.96
CA ARG A 16 -4.86 -4.48 15.96
C ARG A 16 -4.82 -5.86 15.31
N ARG A 17 -4.13 -6.81 15.94
CA ARG A 17 -4.09 -8.20 15.50
C ARG A 17 -5.50 -8.81 15.43
N PRO A 18 -5.96 -9.27 14.25
CA PRO A 18 -7.25 -9.91 14.10
C PRO A 18 -7.30 -11.24 14.87
N LYS A 19 -8.43 -11.55 15.50
CA LYS A 19 -8.62 -12.85 16.22
C LYS A 19 -8.43 -14.07 15.31
N ALA A 20 -8.73 -13.93 14.01
CA ALA A 20 -8.58 -15.00 13.03
C ALA A 20 -7.12 -15.17 12.53
N PHE A 21 -6.20 -14.30 12.92
CA PHE A 21 -4.84 -14.32 12.37
C PHE A 21 -4.11 -15.64 12.64
N ASP A 22 -4.19 -16.17 13.85
CA ASP A 22 -3.51 -17.41 14.23
C ASP A 22 -4.11 -18.63 13.51
N ALA A 23 -5.43 -18.69 13.36
CA ALA A 23 -6.09 -19.74 12.59
C ALA A 23 -5.73 -19.66 11.09
N CYS A 24 -5.61 -18.45 10.53
CA CYS A 24 -5.14 -18.26 9.15
C CYS A 24 -3.68 -18.71 9.01
N LEU A 25 -2.84 -18.40 9.99
CA LEU A 25 -1.43 -18.78 9.98
C LEU A 25 -1.26 -20.30 10.04
N GLU A 26 -2.03 -20.99 10.88
CA GLU A 26 -2.07 -22.45 10.96
C GLU A 26 -2.52 -23.07 9.63
N ALA A 27 -3.62 -22.56 9.05
CA ALA A 27 -4.11 -23.01 7.75
C ALA A 27 -3.07 -22.79 6.62
N VAL A 28 -2.35 -21.68 6.64
CA VAL A 28 -1.23 -21.44 5.72
C VAL A 28 -0.10 -22.47 5.96
N GLY A 29 0.24 -22.74 7.21
CA GLY A 29 1.27 -23.71 7.58
C GLY A 29 0.95 -25.13 7.12
N SER A 30 -0.33 -25.53 7.07
CA SER A 30 -0.74 -26.87 6.61
C SER A 30 -0.48 -27.11 5.11
N VAL A 31 -0.53 -26.04 4.27
CA VAL A 31 -0.29 -26.12 2.81
C VAL A 31 1.10 -25.65 2.42
N ALA A 32 1.74 -24.83 3.23
CA ALA A 32 3.08 -24.28 2.98
C ALA A 32 3.87 -24.17 4.29
N PRO A 33 4.46 -25.26 4.79
CA PRO A 33 5.12 -25.29 6.11
C PRO A 33 6.24 -24.27 6.31
N TRP A 34 6.84 -23.78 5.23
CA TRP A 34 7.87 -22.72 5.25
C TRP A 34 7.30 -21.30 5.44
N ALA A 35 6.02 -21.07 5.21
CA ALA A 35 5.44 -19.74 5.16
C ALA A 35 5.30 -19.10 6.56
N PRO A 36 4.86 -19.77 7.62
CA PRO A 36 4.73 -19.17 8.95
C PRO A 36 6.03 -18.60 9.50
N GLN A 37 7.16 -19.24 9.21
CA GLN A 37 8.48 -18.84 9.70
C GLN A 37 8.95 -17.49 9.16
N LYS A 38 8.41 -17.09 8.01
CA LYS A 38 8.75 -15.82 7.33
C LYS A 38 7.92 -14.64 7.83
N LEU A 39 6.84 -14.92 8.57
CA LEU A 39 5.83 -13.95 8.88
C LEU A 39 6.02 -13.37 10.27
N THR A 40 6.11 -12.04 10.34
CA THR A 40 6.10 -11.26 11.57
C THR A 40 4.87 -10.37 11.60
N TYR A 41 4.17 -10.35 12.72
CA TYR A 41 3.05 -9.45 12.92
C TYR A 41 3.45 -8.23 13.76
N VAL A 42 2.99 -7.05 13.37
CA VAL A 42 3.22 -5.78 14.06
C VAL A 42 1.86 -5.12 14.34
N ASP A 43 1.58 -4.86 15.61
CA ASP A 43 0.40 -4.13 16.06
C ASP A 43 0.61 -2.60 15.99
N GLY A 44 -0.49 -1.86 15.94
CA GLY A 44 -0.50 -0.42 16.09
C GLY A 44 -0.21 0.37 14.81
N LEU A 45 -0.42 -0.25 13.64
CA LEU A 45 -0.27 0.45 12.37
C LEU A 45 -1.29 1.58 12.24
N ASP A 46 -0.78 2.81 12.30
CA ASP A 46 -1.50 4.03 11.94
C ASP A 46 -0.55 5.01 11.23
N ALA A 47 -1.05 6.21 10.93
CA ALA A 47 -0.25 7.22 10.25
C ALA A 47 0.88 7.78 11.14
N ASP A 48 0.73 7.80 12.46
CA ASP A 48 1.75 8.27 13.39
C ASP A 48 2.84 7.22 13.57
N PHE A 49 2.46 5.94 13.65
CA PHE A 49 3.40 4.82 13.64
C PHE A 49 4.32 4.86 12.41
N LEU A 50 3.75 5.08 11.20
CA LEU A 50 4.53 5.16 9.97
C LEU A 50 5.48 6.37 9.92
N ARG A 51 5.08 7.51 10.50
CA ARG A 51 5.94 8.70 10.62
C ARG A 51 7.03 8.57 11.68
N GLY A 52 6.87 7.62 12.60
CA GLY A 52 7.81 7.32 13.66
C GLY A 52 8.66 6.07 13.38
N GLY A 53 8.78 5.20 14.38
CA GLY A 53 9.60 3.97 14.29
C GLY A 53 9.14 2.94 13.25
N GLY A 54 7.89 3.00 12.79
CA GLY A 54 7.36 2.06 11.81
C GLY A 54 8.00 2.18 10.43
N ALA A 55 8.49 3.36 10.06
CA ALA A 55 9.22 3.55 8.82
C ALA A 55 10.48 2.66 8.70
N GLN A 56 11.09 2.29 9.82
CA GLN A 56 12.26 1.39 9.87
C GLN A 56 11.96 -0.04 9.41
N LEU A 57 10.67 -0.41 9.32
CA LEU A 57 10.25 -1.71 8.77
C LEU A 57 10.36 -1.76 7.25
N LEU A 58 10.46 -0.60 6.60
CA LEU A 58 10.54 -0.47 5.15
C LEU A 58 11.99 -0.32 4.71
N THR A 59 12.33 -1.03 3.64
CA THR A 59 13.66 -1.02 3.03
C THR A 59 13.53 -0.84 1.52
N ALA A 60 14.62 -0.46 0.85
CA ALA A 60 14.63 -0.19 -0.58
C ALA A 60 14.31 -1.42 -1.46
N ASP A 61 14.46 -2.61 -0.93
CA ASP A 61 14.18 -3.89 -1.60
C ASP A 61 12.79 -4.46 -1.27
N CYS A 62 12.02 -3.80 -0.38
CA CYS A 62 10.71 -4.29 -0.01
C CYS A 62 9.63 -3.99 -1.07
N ALA A 63 8.60 -4.83 -1.09
CA ALA A 63 7.32 -4.56 -1.75
C ALA A 63 6.26 -4.25 -0.69
N VAL A 64 5.62 -3.09 -0.80
CA VAL A 64 4.57 -2.65 0.12
C VAL A 64 3.21 -2.97 -0.47
N ALA A 65 2.32 -3.61 0.28
CA ALA A 65 0.93 -3.84 -0.12
C ALA A 65 -0.02 -3.35 0.96
N SER A 66 -1.02 -2.58 0.59
CA SER A 66 -2.06 -2.09 1.50
C SER A 66 -3.45 -2.24 0.89
N VAL A 67 -4.33 -2.87 1.65
CA VAL A 67 -5.75 -2.99 1.35
C VAL A 67 -6.52 -2.41 2.52
N HIS A 68 -7.52 -1.57 2.25
CA HIS A 68 -8.31 -0.89 3.27
C HIS A 68 -7.52 0.08 4.19
N GLY A 69 -6.38 0.60 3.72
CA GLY A 69 -5.71 1.73 4.37
C GLY A 69 -6.54 3.01 4.20
N CYS A 70 -7.54 3.21 5.06
CA CYS A 70 -8.54 4.27 4.87
C CYS A 70 -7.96 5.68 5.08
N GLY A 71 -8.47 6.62 4.31
CA GLY A 71 -8.22 8.06 4.49
C GLY A 71 -6.74 8.43 4.45
N SER A 72 -6.27 9.05 5.52
CA SER A 72 -4.88 9.51 5.68
C SER A 72 -3.87 8.37 5.78
N LEU A 73 -4.30 7.16 6.16
CA LEU A 73 -3.39 6.01 6.27
C LEU A 73 -2.81 5.60 4.91
N THR A 74 -3.62 5.59 3.84
CA THR A 74 -3.09 5.33 2.48
C THR A 74 -2.02 6.35 2.11
N ASP A 75 -2.24 7.64 2.41
CA ASP A 75 -1.29 8.70 2.09
C ASP A 75 0.01 8.53 2.90
N ALA A 76 -0.09 8.16 4.18
CA ALA A 76 1.07 7.88 5.03
C ALA A 76 1.87 6.65 4.58
N ILE A 77 1.19 5.60 4.12
CA ILE A 77 1.84 4.40 3.55
C ILE A 77 2.61 4.75 2.27
N ILE A 78 2.03 5.56 1.40
CA ILE A 78 2.70 6.03 0.17
C ILE A 78 3.94 6.86 0.53
N ASP A 79 3.81 7.80 1.46
CA ASP A 79 4.94 8.64 1.89
C ASP A 79 6.07 7.78 2.48
N ALA A 80 5.76 6.88 3.40
CA ALA A 80 6.75 6.00 4.02
C ALA A 80 7.44 5.07 2.99
N ALA A 81 6.68 4.54 2.01
CA ALA A 81 7.24 3.72 0.95
C ALA A 81 8.18 4.53 0.04
N VAL A 82 7.81 5.77 -0.29
CA VAL A 82 8.63 6.68 -1.08
C VAL A 82 9.90 7.08 -0.32
N GLU A 83 9.79 7.45 0.96
CA GLU A 83 10.92 7.82 1.81
C GLU A 83 11.93 6.67 1.98
N ALA A 84 11.44 5.46 2.21
CA ALA A 84 12.28 4.26 2.26
C ALA A 84 12.85 3.84 0.90
N GLY A 85 12.36 4.42 -0.18
CA GLY A 85 12.73 4.02 -1.54
C GLY A 85 12.30 2.59 -1.87
N ALA A 86 11.17 2.12 -1.37
CA ALA A 86 10.66 0.76 -1.57
C ALA A 86 10.66 0.37 -3.06
N ALA A 87 11.00 -0.89 -3.37
CA ALA A 87 11.10 -1.37 -4.75
C ALA A 87 9.75 -1.28 -5.49
N SER A 88 8.66 -1.52 -4.78
CA SER A 88 7.31 -1.41 -5.35
C SER A 88 6.26 -1.22 -4.26
N LEU A 89 5.10 -0.70 -4.67
CA LEU A 89 3.94 -0.67 -3.80
C LEU A 89 2.64 -0.94 -4.56
N ALA A 90 1.63 -1.43 -3.84
CA ALA A 90 0.27 -1.59 -4.32
C ALA A 90 -0.69 -1.15 -3.22
N VAL A 91 -1.53 -0.16 -3.48
CA VAL A 91 -2.53 0.32 -2.52
C VAL A 91 -3.93 0.25 -3.10
N MET A 92 -4.88 -0.25 -2.30
CA MET A 92 -6.31 -0.31 -2.63
C MET A 92 -7.10 0.40 -1.53
N PRO A 93 -7.30 1.72 -1.63
CA PRO A 93 -8.05 2.48 -0.65
C PRO A 93 -9.55 2.19 -0.75
N CYS A 94 -10.23 2.06 0.39
CA CYS A 94 -11.68 1.85 0.45
C CYS A 94 -12.47 3.09 0.82
N CYS A 95 -11.82 4.13 1.35
CA CYS A 95 -12.44 5.42 1.63
C CYS A 95 -11.41 6.55 1.52
N TYR A 96 -11.91 7.77 1.40
CA TYR A 96 -11.09 8.97 1.14
C TYR A 96 -11.32 10.07 2.18
N ALA A 97 -12.01 9.75 3.28
CA ALA A 97 -12.19 10.68 4.39
C ALA A 97 -10.84 11.06 4.98
N HIS A 98 -10.62 12.36 5.25
CA HIS A 98 -9.39 12.90 5.79
C HIS A 98 -8.11 12.63 4.94
N SER A 99 -8.26 12.17 3.70
CA SER A 99 -7.13 11.98 2.79
C SER A 99 -6.54 13.32 2.38
N ARG A 100 -5.24 13.48 2.55
CA ARG A 100 -4.47 14.65 2.07
C ARG A 100 -4.57 14.77 0.55
N ALA A 101 -4.46 13.64 -0.18
CA ALA A 101 -4.60 13.60 -1.62
C ALA A 101 -6.00 14.08 -2.07
N ALA A 102 -7.06 13.71 -1.34
CA ALA A 102 -8.41 14.19 -1.64
C ALA A 102 -8.58 15.70 -1.42
N VAL A 103 -7.90 16.28 -0.44
CA VAL A 103 -7.90 17.73 -0.19
C VAL A 103 -7.06 18.46 -1.23
N ALA A 104 -5.89 17.94 -1.58
CA ALA A 104 -4.96 18.53 -2.54
C ALA A 104 -5.48 18.47 -3.99
N ALA A 105 -6.30 17.49 -4.32
CA ALA A 105 -6.84 17.33 -5.67
C ALA A 105 -7.59 18.59 -6.14
N PRO A 106 -7.32 19.10 -7.35
CA PRO A 106 -7.98 20.28 -7.90
C PRO A 106 -9.50 20.17 -7.86
N ARG A 107 -10.17 21.29 -7.51
CA ARG A 107 -11.65 21.33 -7.44
C ARG A 107 -12.33 20.85 -8.73
N ALA A 108 -11.76 21.20 -9.87
CA ALA A 108 -12.28 20.78 -11.18
C ALA A 108 -12.25 19.27 -11.35
N LEU A 109 -11.15 18.59 -10.94
CA LEU A 109 -11.04 17.13 -11.00
C LEU A 109 -12.02 16.48 -10.03
N ARG A 110 -12.13 16.99 -8.78
CA ARG A 110 -13.10 16.47 -7.81
C ARG A 110 -14.54 16.58 -8.30
N LYS A 111 -14.88 17.69 -8.98
CA LYS A 111 -16.23 17.90 -9.55
C LYS A 111 -16.50 16.96 -10.72
N SER A 112 -15.51 16.71 -11.58
CA SER A 112 -15.70 15.93 -12.81
C SER A 112 -15.55 14.44 -12.63
N LEU A 113 -14.59 13.99 -11.79
CA LEU A 113 -14.23 12.58 -11.61
C LEU A 113 -14.74 12.01 -10.29
N GLY A 114 -15.23 12.84 -9.39
CA GLY A 114 -15.50 12.49 -7.99
C GLY A 114 -14.23 12.49 -7.13
N VAL A 115 -14.43 12.59 -5.82
CA VAL A 115 -13.33 12.74 -4.84
C VAL A 115 -12.35 11.57 -4.88
N ALA A 116 -12.88 10.34 -5.00
CA ALA A 116 -12.06 9.13 -5.00
C ALA A 116 -11.07 9.09 -6.19
N ALA A 117 -11.57 9.31 -7.40
CA ALA A 117 -10.70 9.30 -8.58
C ALA A 117 -9.71 10.47 -8.58
N ALA A 118 -10.16 11.66 -8.17
CA ALA A 118 -9.29 12.82 -8.07
C ALA A 118 -8.15 12.62 -7.05
N ALA A 119 -8.42 12.00 -5.90
CA ALA A 119 -7.40 11.65 -4.92
C ALA A 119 -6.39 10.63 -5.45
N ASP A 120 -6.85 9.63 -6.20
CA ASP A 120 -5.96 8.62 -6.78
C ASP A 120 -5.09 9.22 -7.89
N VAL A 121 -5.57 10.22 -8.63
CA VAL A 121 -4.76 11.03 -9.55
C VAL A 121 -3.64 11.76 -8.81
N GLU A 122 -3.94 12.42 -7.68
CA GLU A 122 -2.92 13.10 -6.87
C GLU A 122 -1.87 12.12 -6.31
N ARG A 123 -2.30 10.95 -5.85
CA ARG A 123 -1.38 9.87 -5.41
C ARG A 123 -0.48 9.40 -6.55
N THR A 124 -1.05 9.28 -7.76
CA THR A 124 -0.27 8.95 -8.96
C THR A 124 0.83 9.97 -9.21
N TYR A 125 0.50 11.26 -9.21
CA TYR A 125 1.51 12.32 -9.37
C TYR A 125 2.55 12.32 -8.25
N THR A 126 2.16 12.05 -7.01
CA THR A 126 3.11 11.93 -5.89
C THR A 126 4.14 10.83 -6.16
N LEU A 127 3.70 9.67 -6.61
CA LEU A 127 4.56 8.53 -6.91
C LEU A 127 5.44 8.78 -8.15
N GLU A 128 4.90 9.36 -9.22
CA GLU A 128 5.66 9.65 -10.43
C GLU A 128 6.75 10.70 -10.19
N ARG A 129 6.46 11.74 -9.40
CA ARG A 129 7.48 12.72 -8.97
C ARG A 129 8.58 12.05 -8.13
N ALA A 130 8.27 11.01 -7.39
CA ALA A 130 9.22 10.20 -6.63
C ALA A 130 9.87 9.08 -7.48
N ARG A 131 9.72 9.13 -8.82
CA ARG A 131 10.32 8.20 -9.78
C ARG A 131 9.80 6.76 -9.68
N TYR A 132 8.50 6.62 -9.47
CA TYR A 132 7.81 5.34 -9.61
C TYR A 132 7.01 5.33 -10.92
N ALA A 133 7.16 4.28 -11.71
CA ALA A 133 6.25 3.99 -12.82
C ALA A 133 4.93 3.48 -12.24
N THR A 134 3.84 4.17 -12.55
CA THR A 134 2.52 3.88 -11.99
C THR A 134 1.61 3.16 -12.98
N THR A 135 0.72 2.33 -12.47
CA THR A 135 -0.31 1.63 -13.24
C THR A 135 -1.56 1.47 -12.39
N TRP A 136 -2.72 1.75 -12.97
CA TRP A 136 -4.00 1.48 -12.33
C TRP A 136 -4.50 0.09 -12.69
N ARG A 137 -4.94 -0.64 -11.67
CA ARG A 137 -5.58 -1.96 -11.78
C ARG A 137 -6.93 -1.94 -11.11
N HIS A 138 -7.74 -2.93 -11.38
CA HIS A 138 -9.09 -3.05 -10.81
C HIS A 138 -9.36 -4.51 -10.45
N ILE A 139 -10.02 -4.73 -9.31
CA ILE A 139 -10.71 -5.99 -9.05
C ILE A 139 -12.16 -5.89 -9.57
N PRO A 140 -12.88 -7.01 -9.74
CA PRO A 140 -14.24 -6.96 -10.23
C PRO A 140 -15.14 -6.06 -9.37
N HIS A 141 -15.92 -5.18 -10.03
CA HIS A 141 -16.82 -4.24 -9.35
C HIS A 141 -17.87 -4.94 -8.46
N ALA A 142 -18.20 -6.19 -8.79
CA ALA A 142 -19.11 -7.02 -7.98
C ALA A 142 -18.54 -7.33 -6.57
N ILE A 143 -17.22 -7.21 -6.37
CA ILE A 143 -16.58 -7.41 -5.06
C ILE A 143 -16.66 -6.13 -4.24
N THR A 144 -16.33 -4.98 -4.84
CA THR A 144 -16.41 -3.66 -4.21
C THR A 144 -16.50 -2.56 -5.27
N PRO A 145 -17.32 -1.52 -5.07
CA PRO A 145 -17.37 -0.38 -5.97
C PRO A 145 -16.09 0.47 -5.93
N LEU A 146 -15.35 0.47 -4.81
CA LEU A 146 -14.04 1.13 -4.67
C LEU A 146 -12.94 0.10 -4.94
N ASN A 147 -12.84 -0.30 -6.19
CA ASN A 147 -12.09 -1.45 -6.66
C ASN A 147 -10.75 -1.11 -7.33
N ARG A 148 -10.32 0.16 -7.31
CA ARG A 148 -9.06 0.56 -7.92
C ARG A 148 -7.88 0.19 -7.06
N ILE A 149 -6.83 -0.28 -7.71
CA ILE A 149 -5.53 -0.55 -7.14
C ILE A 149 -4.53 0.34 -7.85
N LEU A 150 -3.83 1.19 -7.11
CA LEU A 150 -2.69 1.93 -7.60
C LEU A 150 -1.44 1.08 -7.35
N VAL A 151 -0.81 0.65 -8.43
CA VAL A 151 0.44 -0.12 -8.40
C VAL A 151 1.56 0.79 -8.87
N ALA A 152 2.67 0.79 -8.15
CA ALA A 152 3.84 1.57 -8.49
C ALA A 152 5.11 0.73 -8.36
N LYS A 153 6.03 0.90 -9.28
CA LYS A 153 7.34 0.25 -9.27
C LYS A 153 8.42 1.32 -9.42
N ARG A 154 9.40 1.29 -8.51
CA ARG A 154 10.52 2.21 -8.55
C ARG A 154 11.32 2.03 -9.83
N GLU A 155 11.59 3.13 -10.51
CA GLU A 155 12.40 3.11 -11.71
C GLU A 155 13.90 3.13 -11.37
N PRO A 156 14.73 2.39 -12.12
CA PRO A 156 16.18 2.47 -11.95
C PRO A 156 16.68 3.89 -12.25
N GLU A 157 17.76 4.27 -11.59
CA GLU A 157 18.43 5.55 -11.85
C GLU A 157 18.85 5.65 -13.32
N GLY A 158 18.58 6.79 -13.95
CA GLY A 158 19.00 7.06 -15.33
C GLY A 158 17.91 6.96 -16.40
N ARG A 159 16.70 6.51 -16.08
CA ARG A 159 15.59 6.53 -17.05
C ARG A 159 15.04 7.96 -17.20
N LYS A 160 15.14 8.55 -18.40
CA LYS A 160 14.50 9.83 -18.72
C LYS A 160 13.02 9.60 -18.95
N PHE A 161 12.17 10.41 -18.35
CA PHE A 161 10.76 10.47 -18.75
C PHE A 161 10.69 11.02 -20.19
N ASN A 162 10.09 10.25 -21.07
CA ASN A 162 9.72 10.72 -22.40
C ASN A 162 8.36 11.39 -22.33
#